data_293c307904f1f1951f3dc80837d10b36
#
_entry.id   293c307904f1f1951f3dc80837d10b36
#
_cell.length_a   1.000
_cell.length_b   1.000
_cell.length_c   1.000
_cell.angle_alpha   90.00
_cell.angle_beta   90.00
_cell.angle_gamma   90.00
#
_symmetry.space_group_name_H-M   'P 1'
#
loop_
_entity.id
_entity.type
_entity.pdbx_description
1 polymer ?
#
loop_
_entity_poly.entity_id
_entity_poly.type
_entity_poly.pdbx_seq_one_letter_code
_entity_poly.pdbx_strand_id
1 'polypeptide(L)'
;SDECVERKEERGGTHQIVRPQEPEANPFVGSLNNYRNFVKRGIEEPAVWFGDHHDNGSAYSFSTYVKGELFLVQLGYIMGEQNLTATMKEFYRQWNLKHPTDRDFLHIAQKVSGMDLKWFQNYWINTTKTIDYSVKNVEYGETSTTITLENKGQVPMPIDFSILTKDKKVVNYQIPLNMTHVWKTQDIYGDFRTLNYWPWTQKEYTFTIPYTKSQISALGIDFSGRLAD
;
A
#
# COMPACT_ATOMS: atom_id res chain seq x y z
N SER A 1 11.53 -34.42 52.95
CA SER A 1 10.95 -33.07 52.77
C SER A 1 11.83 -32.15 51.92
N ASP A 2 13.00 -32.60 51.49
CA ASP A 2 13.97 -31.76 50.73
C ASP A 2 14.02 -32.05 49.22
N GLU A 3 13.26 -33.03 48.76
CA GLU A 3 13.23 -33.40 47.32
C GLU A 3 12.28 -32.57 46.44
N CYS A 4 11.52 -31.66 47.02
CA CYS A 4 10.51 -30.91 46.26
C CYS A 4 10.95 -29.48 45.89
N VAL A 5 12.12 -29.03 46.35
CA VAL A 5 12.61 -27.66 46.08
C VAL A 5 13.61 -27.60 44.92
N GLU A 6 14.33 -28.70 44.65
CA GLU A 6 15.37 -28.71 43.61
C GLU A 6 14.86 -28.89 42.18
N ARG A 7 13.57 -29.24 41.92
CA ARG A 7 13.01 -29.39 40.55
C ARG A 7 12.43 -28.13 39.93
N LYS A 8 12.56 -26.98 40.57
CA LYS A 8 12.03 -25.70 40.03
C LYS A 8 13.06 -24.79 39.38
N GLU A 9 14.35 -25.10 39.48
CA GLU A 9 15.39 -24.22 38.92
C GLU A 9 15.94 -24.66 37.53
N GLU A 10 15.54 -25.79 36.99
CA GLU A 10 15.99 -26.25 35.65
C GLU A 10 14.97 -26.06 34.49
N ARG A 11 13.97 -25.22 34.63
CA ARG A 11 13.22 -24.76 33.46
C ARG A 11 13.87 -23.48 32.98
N GLY A 12 14.79 -23.71 32.01
CA GLY A 12 15.55 -22.70 31.33
C GLY A 12 14.77 -21.44 31.06
N GLY A 13 15.26 -20.34 31.62
CA GLY A 13 14.84 -19.02 31.23
C GLY A 13 15.03 -18.87 29.73
N THR A 14 13.95 -18.95 28.99
CA THR A 14 13.92 -18.42 27.63
C THR A 14 14.22 -16.94 27.79
N HIS A 15 15.46 -16.55 27.52
CA HIS A 15 15.77 -15.17 27.24
C HIS A 15 14.83 -14.75 26.12
N GLN A 16 13.74 -14.07 26.46
CA GLN A 16 13.00 -13.30 25.49
C GLN A 16 14.00 -12.29 24.94
N ILE A 17 14.51 -12.57 23.76
CA ILE A 17 15.19 -11.57 22.97
C ILE A 17 14.11 -10.52 22.71
N VAL A 18 14.15 -9.42 23.47
CA VAL A 18 13.37 -8.22 23.18
C VAL A 18 13.93 -7.74 21.83
N ARG A 19 13.26 -8.14 20.76
CA ARG A 19 13.54 -7.55 19.46
C ARG A 19 13.27 -6.05 19.62
N PRO A 20 14.17 -5.17 19.13
CA PRO A 20 13.83 -3.76 19.00
C PRO A 20 12.46 -3.71 18.34
N GLN A 21 11.54 -2.86 18.82
CA GLN A 21 10.23 -2.69 18.19
C GLN A 21 10.49 -2.48 16.70
N GLU A 22 10.22 -3.52 15.93
CA GLU A 22 10.12 -3.37 14.48
C GLU A 22 9.05 -2.30 14.24
N PRO A 23 9.25 -1.38 13.29
CA PRO A 23 8.20 -0.43 12.93
C PRO A 23 6.92 -1.25 12.77
N GLU A 24 5.82 -0.81 13.37
CA GLU A 24 4.58 -1.57 13.50
C GLU A 24 4.33 -2.36 12.21
N ALA A 25 4.38 -3.68 12.33
CA ALA A 25 4.25 -4.55 11.18
C ALA A 25 2.93 -4.19 10.50
N ASN A 26 2.96 -3.94 9.18
CA ASN A 26 1.76 -3.62 8.42
C ASN A 26 0.65 -4.61 8.80
N PRO A 27 -0.45 -4.17 9.43
CA PRO A 27 -1.50 -5.06 9.92
C PRO A 27 -2.21 -5.81 8.78
N PHE A 28 -2.06 -5.34 7.54
CA PHE A 28 -2.72 -5.87 6.35
C PHE A 28 -1.90 -6.91 5.59
N VAL A 29 -0.72 -7.31 6.08
CA VAL A 29 0.13 -8.33 5.42
C VAL A 29 -0.63 -9.62 5.13
N GLY A 30 -1.47 -10.07 6.08
CA GLY A 30 -2.32 -11.25 5.89
C GLY A 30 -3.28 -11.10 4.72
N SER A 31 -4.00 -9.99 4.66
CA SER A 31 -4.96 -9.67 3.60
C SER A 31 -4.28 -9.49 2.25
N LEU A 32 -3.13 -8.82 2.21
CA LEU A 32 -2.32 -8.66 0.98
C LEU A 32 -1.82 -10.02 0.45
N ASN A 33 -1.32 -10.90 1.31
CA ASN A 33 -0.88 -12.22 0.90
C ASN A 33 -2.05 -13.08 0.42
N ASN A 34 -3.21 -12.98 1.08
CA ASN A 34 -4.43 -13.66 0.65
C ASN A 34 -4.86 -13.15 -0.73
N TYR A 35 -4.85 -11.82 -0.94
CA TYR A 35 -5.14 -11.20 -2.23
C TYR A 35 -4.24 -11.73 -3.34
N ARG A 36 -2.91 -11.68 -3.16
CA ARG A 36 -1.94 -12.17 -4.14
C ARG A 36 -2.16 -13.65 -4.50
N ASN A 37 -2.44 -14.48 -3.49
CA ASN A 37 -2.71 -15.90 -3.70
C ASN A 37 -4.01 -16.14 -4.45
N PHE A 38 -5.04 -15.33 -4.17
CA PHE A 38 -6.33 -15.44 -4.84
C PHE A 38 -6.25 -15.03 -6.32
N VAL A 39 -5.60 -13.88 -6.59
CA VAL A 39 -5.35 -13.39 -7.96
C VAL A 39 -4.58 -14.41 -8.79
N LYS A 40 -3.55 -15.05 -8.23
CA LYS A 40 -2.78 -16.12 -8.91
C LYS A 40 -3.62 -17.31 -9.33
N ARG A 41 -4.76 -17.56 -8.67
CA ARG A 41 -5.68 -18.65 -9.04
C ARG A 41 -6.56 -18.31 -10.24
N GLY A 42 -6.63 -17.04 -10.66
CA GLY A 42 -7.41 -16.59 -11.81
C GLY A 42 -8.93 -16.71 -11.65
N ILE A 43 -9.43 -16.72 -10.41
CA ILE A 43 -10.86 -16.87 -10.08
C ILE A 43 -11.45 -15.59 -9.46
N GLU A 44 -10.73 -14.47 -9.60
CA GLU A 44 -11.21 -13.18 -9.14
C GLU A 44 -12.35 -12.67 -10.01
N GLU A 45 -13.33 -12.05 -9.38
CA GLU A 45 -14.49 -11.43 -10.01
C GLU A 45 -14.60 -9.97 -9.58
N PRO A 46 -15.22 -9.09 -10.41
CA PRO A 46 -15.40 -7.69 -10.05
C PRO A 46 -16.17 -7.51 -8.76
N ALA A 47 -15.68 -6.69 -7.84
CA ALA A 47 -16.32 -6.48 -6.55
C ALA A 47 -17.66 -5.72 -6.64
N VAL A 48 -17.93 -5.08 -7.79
CA VAL A 48 -19.21 -4.39 -8.06
C VAL A 48 -20.38 -5.34 -8.30
N TRP A 49 -20.11 -6.62 -8.57
CA TRP A 49 -21.19 -7.57 -8.85
C TRP A 49 -22.07 -7.80 -7.63
N PHE A 50 -23.37 -7.98 -7.87
CA PHE A 50 -24.29 -8.42 -6.82
C PHE A 50 -23.94 -9.82 -6.37
N GLY A 51 -24.25 -10.16 -5.12
CA GLY A 51 -23.86 -11.42 -4.52
C GLY A 51 -24.37 -12.68 -5.27
N ASP A 52 -25.50 -12.58 -5.93
CA ASP A 52 -26.12 -13.64 -6.75
C ASP A 52 -25.53 -13.75 -8.17
N HIS A 53 -24.67 -12.81 -8.58
CA HIS A 53 -24.01 -12.83 -9.88
C HIS A 53 -22.59 -13.43 -9.82
N HIS A 54 -22.09 -13.73 -8.64
CA HIS A 54 -20.80 -14.41 -8.49
C HIS A 54 -20.92 -15.89 -8.82
N ASP A 55 -19.99 -16.42 -9.60
CA ASP A 55 -19.98 -17.82 -10.00
C ASP A 55 -19.70 -18.78 -8.84
N ASN A 56 -19.02 -18.29 -7.79
CA ASN A 56 -18.76 -19.08 -6.60
C ASN A 56 -18.68 -18.25 -5.31
N GLY A 57 -19.05 -18.88 -4.19
CA GLY A 57 -19.06 -18.20 -2.88
C GLY A 57 -17.68 -17.77 -2.38
N SER A 58 -16.61 -18.40 -2.86
CA SER A 58 -15.25 -17.98 -2.51
C SER A 58 -14.90 -16.66 -3.20
N ALA A 59 -15.28 -16.48 -4.47
CA ALA A 59 -15.09 -15.22 -5.19
C ALA A 59 -15.90 -14.09 -4.56
N TYR A 60 -17.16 -14.36 -4.21
CA TYR A 60 -17.99 -13.40 -3.48
C TYR A 60 -17.37 -12.95 -2.15
N SER A 61 -17.03 -13.91 -1.29
CA SER A 61 -16.44 -13.60 0.02
C SER A 61 -15.13 -12.83 -0.11
N PHE A 62 -14.30 -13.24 -1.05
CA PHE A 62 -13.02 -12.56 -1.32
C PHE A 62 -13.24 -11.11 -1.81
N SER A 63 -14.10 -10.91 -2.82
CA SER A 63 -14.37 -9.59 -3.39
C SER A 63 -15.02 -8.65 -2.37
N THR A 64 -15.89 -9.16 -1.51
CA THR A 64 -16.60 -8.37 -0.51
C THR A 64 -15.70 -7.99 0.66
N TYR A 65 -15.00 -8.97 1.26
CA TYR A 65 -14.24 -8.73 2.49
C TYR A 65 -12.78 -8.35 2.21
N VAL A 66 -12.03 -9.19 1.50
CA VAL A 66 -10.59 -8.97 1.32
C VAL A 66 -10.32 -7.79 0.39
N LYS A 67 -10.97 -7.78 -0.78
CA LYS A 67 -10.77 -6.69 -1.75
C LYS A 67 -11.39 -5.38 -1.28
N GLY A 68 -12.49 -5.44 -0.51
CA GLY A 68 -13.11 -4.29 0.15
C GLY A 68 -12.21 -3.67 1.22
N GLU A 69 -11.60 -4.48 2.08
CA GLU A 69 -10.59 -4.02 3.04
C GLU A 69 -9.40 -3.37 2.33
N LEU A 70 -8.85 -4.05 1.33
CA LEU A 70 -7.71 -3.54 0.58
C LEU A 70 -8.04 -2.30 -0.25
N PHE A 71 -9.29 -2.09 -0.65
CA PHE A 71 -9.71 -0.83 -1.25
C PHE A 71 -9.42 0.36 -0.33
N LEU A 72 -9.74 0.24 0.95
CA LEU A 72 -9.46 1.28 1.94
C LEU A 72 -7.95 1.43 2.19
N VAL A 73 -7.21 0.33 2.25
CA VAL A 73 -5.74 0.35 2.38
C VAL A 73 -5.10 1.08 1.21
N GLN A 74 -5.52 0.78 -0.02
CA GLN A 74 -5.01 1.46 -1.22
C GLN A 74 -5.43 2.94 -1.24
N LEU A 75 -6.63 3.30 -0.80
CA LEU A 75 -7.00 4.70 -0.67
C LEU A 75 -6.11 5.44 0.33
N GLY A 76 -5.80 4.84 1.49
CA GLY A 76 -4.83 5.39 2.44
C GLY A 76 -3.44 5.54 1.83
N TYR A 77 -3.00 4.58 1.02
CA TYR A 77 -1.76 4.68 0.27
C TYR A 77 -1.76 5.84 -0.73
N ILE A 78 -2.86 6.03 -1.48
CA ILE A 78 -3.00 7.09 -2.49
C ILE A 78 -3.07 8.47 -1.85
N MET A 79 -3.97 8.68 -0.89
CA MET A 79 -4.30 10.01 -0.38
C MET A 79 -3.67 10.35 0.99
N GLY A 80 -2.95 9.43 1.60
CA GLY A 80 -2.39 9.55 2.94
C GLY A 80 -3.37 9.15 4.04
N GLU A 81 -2.84 8.57 5.11
CA GLU A 81 -3.63 8.01 6.21
C GLU A 81 -4.45 9.06 6.96
N GLN A 82 -3.96 10.29 7.00
CA GLN A 82 -4.70 11.40 7.61
C GLN A 82 -6.00 11.71 6.84
N ASN A 83 -5.94 11.75 5.51
CA ASN A 83 -7.10 11.97 4.66
C ASN A 83 -8.07 10.78 4.73
N LEU A 84 -7.56 9.54 4.78
CA LEU A 84 -8.41 8.36 4.97
C LEU A 84 -9.16 8.45 6.30
N THR A 85 -8.46 8.73 7.38
CA THR A 85 -9.07 8.89 8.72
C THR A 85 -10.12 10.00 8.74
N ALA A 86 -9.85 11.14 8.12
CA ALA A 86 -10.80 12.24 8.01
C ALA A 86 -12.03 11.85 7.16
N THR A 87 -11.80 11.11 6.07
CA THR A 87 -12.87 10.56 5.22
C THR A 87 -13.79 9.63 6.00
N MET A 88 -13.22 8.70 6.77
CA MET A 88 -14.01 7.76 7.59
C MET A 88 -14.86 8.48 8.64
N LYS A 89 -14.31 9.48 9.32
CA LYS A 89 -15.03 10.29 10.30
C LYS A 89 -16.17 11.06 9.64
N GLU A 90 -15.91 11.70 8.49
CA GLU A 90 -16.92 12.48 7.78
C GLU A 90 -18.00 11.59 7.17
N PHE A 91 -17.63 10.42 6.65
CA PHE A 91 -18.56 9.41 6.16
C PHE A 91 -19.50 8.94 7.29
N TYR A 92 -18.96 8.57 8.45
CA TYR A 92 -19.77 8.22 9.61
C TYR A 92 -20.71 9.35 10.03
N ARG A 93 -20.19 10.58 10.09
CA ARG A 93 -21.01 11.74 10.46
C ARG A 93 -22.21 11.97 9.54
N GLN A 94 -22.04 11.78 8.23
CA GLN A 94 -23.09 12.04 7.25
C GLN A 94 -24.07 10.87 7.08
N TRP A 95 -23.56 9.65 7.20
CA TRP A 95 -24.24 8.44 6.77
C TRP A 95 -24.61 7.46 7.89
N ASN A 96 -24.25 7.76 9.15
CA ASN A 96 -24.66 6.94 10.29
C ASN A 96 -26.19 6.71 10.28
N LEU A 97 -26.60 5.46 10.40
CA LEU A 97 -28.00 4.99 10.34
C LEU A 97 -28.74 5.27 9.01
N LYS A 98 -28.00 5.48 7.92
CA LYS A 98 -28.52 5.63 6.57
C LYS A 98 -27.98 4.52 5.67
N HIS A 99 -28.41 4.50 4.41
CA HIS A 99 -28.00 3.50 3.40
C HIS A 99 -27.14 4.14 2.31
N PRO A 100 -25.82 4.33 2.55
CA PRO A 100 -24.92 4.90 1.54
C PRO A 100 -24.64 3.89 0.44
N THR A 101 -24.19 4.44 -0.69
CA THR A 101 -23.56 3.71 -1.79
C THR A 101 -22.05 3.89 -1.77
N ASP A 102 -21.35 3.12 -2.56
CA ASP A 102 -19.91 3.28 -2.84
C ASP A 102 -19.58 4.69 -3.37
N ARG A 103 -20.47 5.26 -4.18
CA ARG A 103 -20.34 6.63 -4.72
C ARG A 103 -20.38 7.70 -3.62
N ASP A 104 -21.21 7.51 -2.61
CA ASP A 104 -21.31 8.44 -1.49
C ASP A 104 -20.01 8.46 -0.69
N PHE A 105 -19.43 7.29 -0.46
CA PHE A 105 -18.12 7.18 0.18
C PHE A 105 -17.03 7.86 -0.64
N LEU A 106 -16.94 7.54 -1.93
CA LEU A 106 -15.95 8.12 -2.82
C LEU A 106 -16.07 9.65 -2.94
N HIS A 107 -17.29 10.16 -3.00
CA HIS A 107 -17.53 11.60 -3.03
C HIS A 107 -16.95 12.32 -1.80
N ILE A 108 -17.12 11.73 -0.61
CA ILE A 108 -16.53 12.26 0.62
C ILE A 108 -15.00 12.17 0.57
N ALA A 109 -14.45 11.05 0.13
CA ALA A 109 -13.01 10.85 0.00
C ALA A 109 -12.38 11.91 -0.94
N GLN A 110 -13.00 12.15 -2.09
CA GLN A 110 -12.58 13.19 -3.04
C GLN A 110 -12.66 14.60 -2.45
N LYS A 111 -13.75 14.91 -1.71
CA LYS A 111 -13.92 16.21 -1.07
C LYS A 111 -12.88 16.45 0.03
N VAL A 112 -12.55 15.43 0.82
CA VAL A 112 -11.58 15.52 1.92
C VAL A 112 -10.15 15.64 1.38
N SER A 113 -9.79 14.83 0.40
CA SER A 113 -8.42 14.77 -0.14
C SER A 113 -8.14 15.83 -1.22
N GLY A 114 -9.18 16.35 -1.88
CA GLY A 114 -9.05 17.20 -3.07
C GLY A 114 -8.63 16.42 -4.33
N MET A 115 -8.54 15.09 -4.26
CA MET A 115 -8.08 14.22 -5.35
C MET A 115 -9.25 13.70 -6.19
N ASP A 116 -9.05 13.50 -7.50
CA ASP A 116 -9.95 12.66 -8.29
C ASP A 116 -9.60 11.19 -8.04
N LEU A 117 -10.54 10.44 -7.50
CA LEU A 117 -10.38 9.02 -7.14
C LEU A 117 -11.27 8.09 -7.97
N LYS A 118 -12.04 8.61 -8.93
CA LYS A 118 -12.94 7.81 -9.78
C LYS A 118 -12.18 6.76 -10.60
N TRP A 119 -11.00 7.12 -11.08
CA TRP A 119 -10.15 6.19 -11.83
C TRP A 119 -9.81 4.96 -10.98
N PHE A 120 -9.48 5.14 -9.69
CA PHE A 120 -9.12 4.03 -8.81
C PHE A 120 -10.34 3.13 -8.53
N GLN A 121 -11.49 3.71 -8.21
CA GLN A 121 -12.73 2.94 -8.05
C GLN A 121 -13.02 2.12 -9.31
N ASN A 122 -12.94 2.74 -10.50
CA ASN A 122 -13.21 2.06 -11.76
C ASN A 122 -12.26 0.87 -12.01
N TYR A 123 -10.99 1.00 -11.70
CA TYR A 123 -10.04 -0.09 -11.86
C TYR A 123 -10.20 -1.15 -10.76
N TRP A 124 -10.27 -0.74 -9.50
CA TRP A 124 -10.23 -1.66 -8.37
C TRP A 124 -11.56 -2.38 -8.13
N ILE A 125 -12.68 -1.68 -8.18
CA ILE A 125 -14.01 -2.22 -7.86
C ILE A 125 -14.66 -2.88 -9.07
N ASN A 126 -14.54 -2.26 -10.26
CA ASN A 126 -15.30 -2.68 -11.43
C ASN A 126 -14.56 -3.70 -12.30
N THR A 127 -13.30 -4.02 -12.00
CA THR A 127 -12.49 -4.95 -12.79
C THR A 127 -11.68 -5.90 -11.91
N THR A 128 -11.07 -6.89 -12.54
CA THR A 128 -10.10 -7.81 -11.94
C THR A 128 -8.65 -7.45 -12.31
N LYS A 129 -8.42 -6.22 -12.71
CA LYS A 129 -7.08 -5.71 -13.04
C LYS A 129 -6.21 -5.62 -11.80
N THR A 130 -4.92 -5.88 -11.96
CA THR A 130 -3.94 -5.95 -10.88
C THR A 130 -2.96 -4.80 -10.91
N ILE A 131 -2.44 -4.48 -9.74
CA ILE A 131 -1.27 -3.63 -9.52
C ILE A 131 -0.05 -4.55 -9.61
N ASP A 132 0.98 -4.15 -10.36
CA ASP A 132 2.26 -4.86 -10.47
C ASP A 132 3.34 -3.87 -10.92
N TYR A 133 4.21 -3.48 -10.02
CA TYR A 133 5.30 -2.54 -10.25
C TYR A 133 6.63 -3.14 -9.81
N SER A 134 7.69 -2.86 -10.53
CA SER A 134 9.03 -3.34 -10.18
C SER A 134 10.10 -2.29 -10.43
N VAL A 135 11.21 -2.43 -9.72
CA VAL A 135 12.45 -1.76 -10.06
C VAL A 135 13.10 -2.54 -11.20
N LYS A 136 13.08 -1.95 -12.41
CA LYS A 136 13.61 -2.58 -13.62
C LYS A 136 15.13 -2.49 -13.69
N ASN A 137 15.68 -1.33 -13.37
CA ASN A 137 17.11 -1.08 -13.45
C ASN A 137 17.57 -0.03 -12.42
N VAL A 138 18.82 -0.17 -11.95
CA VAL A 138 19.50 0.79 -11.08
C VAL A 138 20.91 1.00 -11.58
N GLU A 139 21.21 2.22 -12.01
CA GLU A 139 22.53 2.63 -12.50
C GLU A 139 23.19 3.58 -11.50
N TYR A 140 24.30 3.14 -10.92
CA TYR A 140 25.05 3.91 -9.96
C TYR A 140 26.12 4.76 -10.67
N GLY A 141 25.98 6.08 -10.63
CA GLY A 141 26.97 7.03 -11.08
C GLY A 141 27.91 7.49 -9.96
N GLU A 142 28.80 8.40 -10.30
CA GLU A 142 29.79 8.95 -9.36
C GLU A 142 29.16 9.86 -8.29
N THR A 143 28.09 10.60 -8.63
CA THR A 143 27.44 11.57 -7.75
C THR A 143 25.95 11.30 -7.54
N SER A 144 25.36 10.39 -8.32
CA SER A 144 23.93 10.15 -8.34
C SER A 144 23.62 8.72 -8.74
N THR A 145 22.38 8.28 -8.52
CA THR A 145 21.87 6.99 -8.96
C THR A 145 20.64 7.21 -9.81
N THR A 146 20.59 6.58 -10.98
CA THR A 146 19.44 6.58 -11.88
C THR A 146 18.65 5.29 -11.69
N ILE A 147 17.34 5.42 -11.50
CA ILE A 147 16.42 4.32 -11.25
C ILE A 147 15.39 4.28 -12.37
N THR A 148 15.15 3.11 -12.92
CA THR A 148 14.05 2.85 -13.85
C THR A 148 13.06 1.91 -13.21
N LEU A 149 11.80 2.34 -13.09
CA LEU A 149 10.67 1.54 -12.66
C LEU A 149 9.88 1.05 -13.85
N GLU A 150 9.18 -0.08 -13.69
CA GLU A 150 8.31 -0.67 -14.70
C GLU A 150 6.95 -0.98 -14.11
N ASN A 151 5.88 -0.60 -14.81
CA ASN A 151 4.52 -1.04 -14.54
C ASN A 151 4.21 -2.27 -15.40
N LYS A 152 4.13 -3.43 -14.78
CA LYS A 152 3.75 -4.71 -15.40
C LYS A 152 2.25 -4.96 -15.30
N GLY A 153 1.60 -4.29 -14.34
CA GLY A 153 0.18 -4.41 -14.09
C GLY A 153 -0.69 -3.60 -15.04
N GLN A 154 -1.95 -3.53 -14.68
CA GLN A 154 -2.99 -2.85 -15.46
C GLN A 154 -3.65 -1.70 -14.71
N VAL A 155 -3.43 -1.61 -13.39
CA VAL A 155 -3.93 -0.53 -12.55
C VAL A 155 -2.82 0.50 -12.37
N PRO A 156 -3.01 1.73 -12.87
CA PRO A 156 -2.04 2.79 -12.61
C PRO A 156 -2.12 3.20 -11.12
N MET A 157 -0.96 3.37 -10.47
CA MET A 157 -0.88 3.82 -9.08
C MET A 157 0.15 4.95 -8.95
N PRO A 158 -0.07 5.93 -8.06
CA PRO A 158 1.03 6.76 -7.61
C PRO A 158 2.03 5.85 -6.86
N ILE A 159 3.32 6.12 -7.01
CA ILE A 159 4.35 5.25 -6.43
C ILE A 159 5.11 5.98 -5.34
N ASP A 160 5.13 5.39 -4.16
CA ASP A 160 6.05 5.74 -3.09
C ASP A 160 7.35 4.95 -3.29
N PHE A 161 8.43 5.64 -3.52
CA PHE A 161 9.75 5.06 -3.65
C PHE A 161 10.63 5.53 -2.49
N SER A 162 11.31 4.60 -1.83
CA SER A 162 12.12 4.93 -0.66
C SER A 162 13.54 4.43 -0.80
N ILE A 163 14.46 5.16 -0.22
CA ILE A 163 15.84 4.72 0.00
C ILE A 163 16.14 4.69 1.50
N LEU A 164 16.81 3.64 1.93
CA LEU A 164 17.46 3.56 3.23
C LEU A 164 18.94 3.87 3.02
N THR A 165 19.40 4.93 3.63
CA THR A 165 20.82 5.31 3.58
C THR A 165 21.65 4.51 4.60
N LYS A 166 22.97 4.47 4.44
CA LYS A 166 23.88 3.77 5.38
C LYS A 166 23.89 4.39 6.77
N ASP A 167 23.58 5.68 6.90
CA ASP A 167 23.38 6.36 8.18
C ASP A 167 21.96 6.12 8.77
N LYS A 168 21.23 5.11 8.25
CA LYS A 168 19.91 4.65 8.70
C LYS A 168 18.78 5.67 8.56
N LYS A 169 18.90 6.64 7.67
CA LYS A 169 17.82 7.56 7.33
C LYS A 169 17.01 7.00 6.16
N VAL A 170 15.70 7.12 6.28
CA VAL A 170 14.77 6.84 5.18
C VAL A 170 14.47 8.16 4.46
N VAL A 171 14.60 8.16 3.15
CA VAL A 171 14.22 9.27 2.29
C VAL A 171 13.16 8.78 1.32
N ASN A 172 11.99 9.41 1.38
CA ASN A 172 10.85 9.03 0.59
C ASN A 172 10.66 9.96 -0.61
N TYR A 173 10.34 9.37 -1.72
CA TYR A 173 9.95 10.04 -2.96
C TYR A 173 8.54 9.62 -3.33
N GLN A 174 7.73 10.56 -3.79
CA GLN A 174 6.45 10.26 -4.39
C GLN A 174 6.47 10.56 -5.88
N ILE A 175 6.06 9.60 -6.67
CA ILE A 175 5.83 9.72 -8.11
C ILE A 175 4.31 9.77 -8.31
N PRO A 176 3.73 10.97 -8.49
CA PRO A 176 2.29 11.11 -8.60
C PRO A 176 1.77 10.67 -9.98
N LEU A 177 0.47 10.40 -10.05
CA LEU A 177 -0.26 10.31 -11.30
C LEU A 177 -0.89 11.66 -11.65
N ASN A 178 -0.87 12.03 -12.92
CA ASN A 178 -1.51 13.24 -13.41
C ASN A 178 -3.05 13.21 -13.24
N MET A 179 -3.64 12.03 -13.12
CA MET A 179 -5.09 11.86 -12.96
C MET A 179 -5.61 12.31 -11.58
N THR A 180 -4.76 12.35 -10.56
CA THR A 180 -5.19 12.74 -9.20
C THR A 180 -5.32 14.24 -9.01
N HIS A 181 -4.69 15.06 -9.85
CA HIS A 181 -4.57 16.53 -9.79
C HIS A 181 -3.90 17.06 -8.51
N VAL A 182 -4.05 16.36 -7.40
CA VAL A 182 -3.43 16.61 -6.10
C VAL A 182 -2.79 15.32 -5.62
N TRP A 183 -1.73 15.39 -4.83
CA TRP A 183 -1.05 14.24 -4.26
C TRP A 183 -0.58 14.51 -2.84
N LYS A 184 -0.33 13.44 -2.09
CA LYS A 184 0.18 13.56 -0.72
C LYS A 184 1.64 14.02 -0.73
N THR A 185 1.97 14.93 0.20
CA THR A 185 3.37 15.37 0.44
C THR A 185 3.93 14.79 1.74
N GLN A 186 3.05 14.24 2.58
CA GLN A 186 3.40 13.58 3.84
C GLN A 186 2.42 12.45 4.15
N ASP A 187 2.84 11.51 4.96
CA ASP A 187 2.05 10.41 5.49
C ASP A 187 2.55 10.08 6.90
N ILE A 188 1.92 9.12 7.58
CA ILE A 188 2.43 8.57 8.85
C ILE A 188 3.84 7.96 8.71
N TYR A 189 4.26 7.64 7.49
CA TYR A 189 5.59 7.12 7.15
C TYR A 189 6.63 8.21 6.84
N GLY A 190 6.28 9.48 7.02
CA GLY A 190 7.16 10.64 6.85
C GLY A 190 6.81 11.54 5.68
N ASP A 191 7.70 12.49 5.41
CA ASP A 191 7.56 13.45 4.32
C ASP A 191 8.06 12.86 3.00
N PHE A 192 7.44 13.25 1.91
CA PHE A 192 7.79 12.83 0.55
C PHE A 192 8.36 13.98 -0.28
N ARG A 193 9.45 13.69 -0.98
CA ARG A 193 9.96 14.55 -2.07
C ARG A 193 9.21 14.19 -3.35
N THR A 194 8.42 15.11 -3.86
CA THR A 194 7.64 14.87 -5.07
C THR A 194 8.53 14.91 -6.30
N LEU A 195 8.44 13.87 -7.12
CA LEU A 195 9.04 13.79 -8.46
C LEU A 195 8.04 14.23 -9.52
N ASN A 196 8.47 14.28 -10.79
CA ASN A 196 7.55 14.48 -11.89
C ASN A 196 6.53 13.33 -11.94
N TYR A 197 5.31 13.63 -12.40
CA TYR A 197 4.28 12.60 -12.51
C TYR A 197 4.67 11.51 -13.52
N TRP A 198 4.25 10.27 -13.24
CA TRP A 198 4.35 9.17 -14.19
C TRP A 198 3.15 9.20 -15.13
N PRO A 199 3.36 9.40 -16.45
CA PRO A 199 2.27 9.30 -17.41
C PRO A 199 1.73 7.86 -17.42
N TRP A 200 0.49 7.66 -17.05
CA TRP A 200 -0.12 6.32 -16.92
C TRP A 200 -0.10 5.49 -18.21
N THR A 201 0.13 6.12 -19.36
CA THR A 201 0.29 5.45 -20.65
C THR A 201 1.69 4.89 -20.88
N GLN A 202 2.66 5.28 -20.07
CA GLN A 202 4.04 4.81 -20.16
C GLN A 202 4.28 3.62 -19.24
N LYS A 203 4.89 2.57 -19.79
CA LYS A 203 5.25 1.37 -19.05
C LYS A 203 6.43 1.57 -18.10
N GLU A 204 7.29 2.52 -18.41
CA GLU A 204 8.53 2.76 -17.67
C GLU A 204 8.63 4.21 -17.22
N TYR A 205 9.28 4.40 -16.09
CA TYR A 205 9.56 5.71 -15.53
C TYR A 205 11.00 5.75 -14.99
N THR A 206 11.77 6.73 -15.45
CA THR A 206 13.17 6.88 -15.06
C THR A 206 13.37 8.21 -14.33
N PHE A 207 14.07 8.16 -13.21
CA PHE A 207 14.43 9.34 -12.43
C PHE A 207 15.80 9.18 -11.78
N THR A 208 16.38 10.30 -11.33
CA THR A 208 17.70 10.31 -10.72
C THR A 208 17.60 10.88 -9.30
N ILE A 209 18.33 10.26 -8.38
CA ILE A 209 18.45 10.69 -6.98
C ILE A 209 19.90 11.08 -6.66
N PRO A 210 20.14 12.09 -5.81
CA PRO A 210 21.49 12.59 -5.50
C PRO A 210 22.18 11.73 -4.42
N TYR A 211 22.27 10.42 -4.66
CA TYR A 211 22.92 9.45 -3.78
C TYR A 211 23.77 8.49 -4.59
N THR A 212 24.96 8.20 -4.10
CA THR A 212 25.87 7.21 -4.70
C THR A 212 25.63 5.82 -4.12
N LYS A 213 26.16 4.78 -4.77
CA LYS A 213 26.10 3.38 -4.27
C LYS A 213 26.64 3.24 -2.84
N SER A 214 27.68 4.02 -2.50
CA SER A 214 28.28 3.98 -1.17
C SER A 214 27.38 4.54 -0.06
N GLN A 215 26.41 5.37 -0.40
CA GLN A 215 25.48 6.00 0.55
C GLN A 215 24.18 5.21 0.73
N ILE A 216 23.82 4.34 -0.23
CA ILE A 216 22.57 3.58 -0.22
C ILE A 216 22.79 2.23 0.47
N SER A 217 21.94 1.89 1.42
CA SER A 217 21.84 0.57 2.05
C SER A 217 20.78 -0.30 1.38
N ALA A 218 19.58 0.29 1.12
CA ALA A 218 18.48 -0.36 0.41
C ALA A 218 17.68 0.68 -0.36
N LEU A 219 16.98 0.25 -1.40
CA LEU A 219 16.04 1.06 -2.14
C LEU A 219 14.88 0.18 -2.64
N GLY A 220 13.73 0.77 -2.84
CA GLY A 220 12.59 0.02 -3.35
C GLY A 220 11.29 0.81 -3.37
N ILE A 221 10.30 0.17 -3.96
CA ILE A 221 8.92 0.63 -3.99
C ILE A 221 8.28 0.26 -2.65
N ASP A 222 7.46 1.17 -2.13
CA ASP A 222 6.58 0.95 -0.99
C ASP A 222 7.22 0.27 0.23
N PHE A 223 8.10 0.97 0.93
CA PHE A 223 8.63 0.48 2.21
C PHE A 223 7.57 0.33 3.30
N SER A 224 6.37 0.90 3.11
CA SER A 224 5.24 0.70 4.03
C SER A 224 4.57 -0.68 3.88
N GLY A 225 4.79 -1.36 2.76
CA GLY A 225 4.20 -2.66 2.44
C GLY A 225 2.69 -2.63 2.25
N ARG A 226 2.09 -1.45 1.94
CA ARG A 226 0.63 -1.30 1.76
C ARG A 226 0.16 -1.51 0.34
N LEU A 227 1.04 -1.34 -0.65
CA LEU A 227 0.67 -1.52 -2.04
C LEU A 227 0.28 -2.97 -2.33
N ALA A 228 -0.86 -3.16 -2.96
CA ALA A 228 -1.38 -4.48 -3.31
C ALA A 228 -0.75 -5.02 -4.60
N ASP A 229 0.59 -5.08 -4.58
CA ASP A 229 1.47 -5.53 -5.65
C ASP A 229 1.94 -6.98 -5.40
#